data_c37adeba061cd592847775e8f660b8cb
#
_entry.id   c37adeba061cd592847775e8f660b8cb
#
_cell.length_a   1.000
_cell.length_b   1.000
_cell.length_c   1.000
_cell.angle_alpha   90.00
_cell.angle_beta   90.00
_cell.angle_gamma   90.00
#
_symmetry.space_group_name_H-M   'P 1'
#
loop_
_entity.id
_entity.type
_entity.pdbx_description
1 polymer ?
#
loop_
_entity_poly.entity_id
_entity_poly.type
_entity_poly.pdbx_seq_one_letter_code
_entity_poly.pdbx_strand_id
1 'polypeptide(L)'
;MDLTFSQKVVCAVDDEHRTQIFRALEEEFRKVSIKAFPNGDTITADGINASFGSILRKDITTVTVNENKTGYTINCKTAYSPSVMFWVFVGIDIILIGTLIGFVIGMGATLGLYFYNKSLVEKSIRSVLENVSNNIE
;
A
#
# COMPACT_ATOMS: atom_id res chain seq x y z
N MET A 1 6.83 8.20 6.07
CA MET A 1 5.65 7.72 6.83
C MET A 1 5.45 6.25 6.56
N ASP A 2 5.34 5.46 7.60
CA ASP A 2 5.13 4.02 7.46
C ASP A 2 3.72 3.65 7.89
N LEU A 3 3.06 2.83 7.07
CA LEU A 3 1.75 2.26 7.36
C LEU A 3 1.95 0.79 7.72
N THR A 4 1.33 0.36 8.81
CA THR A 4 1.45 -1.02 9.29
C THR A 4 0.07 -1.64 9.43
N PHE A 5 -0.09 -2.85 8.90
CA PHE A 5 -1.33 -3.59 8.94
C PHE A 5 -1.04 -5.01 9.40
N SER A 6 -2.01 -5.62 10.09
CA SER A 6 -1.88 -6.97 10.59
C SER A 6 -3.22 -7.68 10.50
N GLN A 7 -3.20 -8.93 10.04
CA GLN A 7 -4.37 -9.77 9.93
C GLN A 7 -4.05 -11.19 10.42
N LYS A 8 -4.89 -11.72 11.30
CA LYS A 8 -4.77 -13.09 11.77
C LYS A 8 -5.58 -14.03 10.89
N VAL A 9 -5.00 -15.19 10.58
CA VAL A 9 -5.65 -16.27 9.85
C VAL A 9 -5.67 -17.51 10.75
N VAL A 10 -6.86 -17.99 11.07
CA VAL A 10 -7.04 -19.19 11.89
C VAL A 10 -7.11 -20.42 10.98
N CYS A 11 -6.10 -21.25 11.04
CA CYS A 11 -6.02 -22.48 10.24
C CYS A 11 -4.98 -23.44 10.83
N ALA A 12 -4.86 -24.65 10.27
CA ALA A 12 -3.81 -25.57 10.66
C ALA A 12 -2.43 -25.02 10.29
N VAL A 13 -1.47 -25.19 11.18
CA VAL A 13 -0.09 -24.73 10.99
C VAL A 13 0.69 -25.82 10.26
N ASP A 14 0.75 -25.75 8.95
CA ASP A 14 1.50 -26.67 8.09
C ASP A 14 1.99 -25.96 6.83
N ASP A 15 2.86 -26.63 6.08
CA ASP A 15 3.45 -26.04 4.86
C ASP A 15 2.41 -25.81 3.76
N GLU A 16 1.38 -26.64 3.69
CA GLU A 16 0.31 -26.49 2.70
C GLU A 16 -0.48 -25.20 2.92
N HIS A 17 -0.93 -24.94 4.14
CA HIS A 17 -1.66 -23.71 4.47
C HIS A 17 -0.79 -22.49 4.30
N ARG A 18 0.48 -22.55 4.69
CA ARG A 18 1.43 -21.46 4.50
C ARG A 18 1.59 -21.12 3.02
N THR A 19 1.73 -22.14 2.17
CA THR A 19 1.85 -21.96 0.73
C THR A 19 0.57 -21.36 0.12
N GLN A 20 -0.61 -21.80 0.58
CA GLN A 20 -1.89 -21.25 0.15
C GLN A 20 -2.01 -19.78 0.51
N ILE A 21 -1.66 -19.41 1.74
CA ILE A 21 -1.70 -18.02 2.21
C ILE A 21 -0.76 -17.15 1.36
N PHE A 22 0.46 -17.62 1.16
CA PHE A 22 1.48 -16.88 0.40
C PHE A 22 1.04 -16.67 -1.05
N ARG A 23 0.49 -17.70 -1.68
CA ARG A 23 -0.01 -17.62 -3.06
C ARG A 23 -1.23 -16.69 -3.16
N ALA A 24 -2.16 -16.79 -2.22
CA ALA A 24 -3.33 -15.91 -2.18
C ALA A 24 -2.93 -14.44 -2.02
N LEU A 25 -1.97 -14.16 -1.14
CA LEU A 25 -1.43 -12.81 -0.97
C LEU A 25 -0.81 -12.27 -2.26
N GLU A 26 0.02 -13.08 -2.92
CA GLU A 26 0.65 -12.68 -4.17
C GLU A 26 -0.40 -12.36 -5.24
N GLU A 27 -1.40 -13.19 -5.43
CA GLU A 27 -2.46 -12.98 -6.41
C GLU A 27 -3.28 -11.73 -6.10
N GLU A 28 -3.68 -11.54 -4.85
CA GLU A 28 -4.49 -10.38 -4.46
C GLU A 28 -3.69 -9.07 -4.58
N PHE A 29 -2.42 -9.06 -4.19
CA PHE A 29 -1.59 -7.88 -4.36
C PHE A 29 -1.29 -7.55 -5.82
N ARG A 30 -1.18 -8.55 -6.69
CA ARG A 30 -1.02 -8.31 -8.13
C ARG A 30 -2.22 -7.61 -8.75
N LYS A 31 -3.42 -7.87 -8.25
CA LYS A 31 -4.64 -7.22 -8.74
C LYS A 31 -4.71 -5.74 -8.40
N VAL A 32 -4.11 -5.32 -7.29
CA VAL A 32 -4.24 -3.95 -6.76
C VAL A 32 -2.96 -3.14 -6.89
N SER A 33 -1.87 -3.72 -7.37
CA SER A 33 -0.58 -3.03 -7.50
C SER A 33 -0.07 -3.01 -8.94
N ILE A 34 0.81 -2.06 -9.23
CA ILE A 34 1.48 -2.01 -10.54
C ILE A 34 2.41 -3.20 -10.68
N LYS A 35 3.09 -3.57 -9.59
CA LYS A 35 4.06 -4.66 -9.58
C LYS A 35 4.05 -5.34 -8.23
N ALA A 36 3.90 -6.66 -8.22
CA ALA A 36 4.02 -7.48 -7.01
C ALA A 36 4.82 -8.73 -7.33
N PHE A 37 5.78 -9.05 -6.49
CA PHE A 37 6.65 -10.21 -6.69
C PHE A 37 7.12 -10.79 -5.35
N PRO A 38 7.35 -12.12 -5.31
CA PRO A 38 7.92 -12.73 -4.11
C PRO A 38 9.41 -12.40 -4.00
N ASN A 39 9.86 -12.20 -2.77
CA ASN A 39 11.27 -11.95 -2.45
C ASN A 39 11.65 -12.78 -1.22
N GLY A 40 12.09 -14.03 -1.46
CA GLY A 40 12.34 -14.98 -0.37
C GLY A 40 11.06 -15.34 0.35
N ASP A 41 11.03 -15.09 1.67
CA ASP A 41 9.86 -15.36 2.52
C ASP A 41 8.87 -14.20 2.58
N THR A 42 9.08 -13.16 1.78
CA THR A 42 8.26 -11.96 1.76
C THR A 42 7.67 -11.71 0.37
N ILE A 43 6.65 -10.86 0.32
CA ILE A 43 6.09 -10.36 -0.94
C ILE A 43 6.31 -8.84 -0.95
N THR A 44 6.80 -8.33 -2.06
CA THR A 44 6.95 -6.89 -2.27
C THR A 44 5.95 -6.42 -3.31
N ALA A 45 5.13 -5.43 -2.94
CA ALA A 45 4.17 -4.80 -3.84
C ALA A 45 4.49 -3.32 -4.00
N ASP A 46 4.50 -2.84 -5.23
CA ASP A 46 4.82 -1.46 -5.59
C ASP A 46 3.64 -0.83 -6.31
N GLY A 47 3.30 0.41 -5.93
CA GLY A 47 2.25 1.17 -6.58
C GLY A 47 0.85 0.63 -6.33
N ILE A 48 0.45 0.47 -5.08
CA ILE A 48 -0.87 -0.05 -4.73
C ILE A 48 -1.95 0.96 -5.10
N ASN A 49 -2.98 0.47 -5.79
CA ASN A 49 -4.15 1.23 -6.22
C ASN A 49 -3.76 2.51 -6.98
N ALA A 50 -2.98 2.33 -8.05
CA ALA A 50 -2.57 3.45 -8.91
C ALA A 50 -3.80 4.12 -9.52
N SER A 51 -3.96 5.43 -9.27
CA SER A 51 -5.12 6.21 -9.68
C SER A 51 -4.70 7.65 -9.97
N PHE A 52 -5.68 8.52 -10.18
CA PHE A 52 -5.40 9.93 -10.41
C PHE A 52 -4.62 10.53 -9.22
N GLY A 53 -3.50 11.16 -9.51
CA GLY A 53 -2.62 11.74 -8.49
C GLY A 53 -1.61 10.75 -7.90
N SER A 54 -1.59 9.49 -8.32
CA SER A 54 -0.65 8.49 -7.81
C SER A 54 0.81 8.82 -8.12
N ILE A 55 1.07 9.67 -9.12
CA ILE A 55 2.42 10.14 -9.45
C ILE A 55 3.04 10.95 -8.31
N LEU A 56 2.23 11.49 -7.40
CA LEU A 56 2.70 12.29 -6.26
C LEU A 56 3.24 11.44 -5.12
N ARG A 57 3.08 10.12 -5.19
CA ARG A 57 3.48 9.23 -4.10
C ARG A 57 4.45 8.16 -4.57
N LYS A 58 5.23 7.68 -3.60
CA LYS A 58 6.06 6.48 -3.75
C LYS A 58 5.68 5.54 -2.62
N ASP A 59 5.20 4.34 -2.93
CA ASP A 59 4.80 3.35 -1.95
C ASP A 59 5.36 1.99 -2.30
N ILE A 60 5.95 1.36 -1.29
CA ILE A 60 6.45 -0.02 -1.37
C ILE A 60 5.92 -0.76 -0.16
N THR A 61 5.21 -1.84 -0.39
CA THR A 61 4.64 -2.68 0.66
C THR A 61 5.43 -3.98 0.76
N THR A 62 5.86 -4.30 1.97
CA THR A 62 6.50 -5.59 2.29
C THR A 62 5.52 -6.41 3.12
N VAL A 63 5.25 -7.63 2.68
CA VAL A 63 4.29 -8.54 3.33
C VAL A 63 5.05 -9.73 3.89
N THR A 64 4.85 -10.01 5.17
CA THR A 64 5.43 -11.17 5.84
C THR A 64 4.32 -12.04 6.45
N VAL A 65 4.55 -13.34 6.50
CA VAL A 65 3.63 -14.30 7.11
C VAL A 65 4.37 -14.95 8.28
N ASN A 66 3.82 -14.77 9.48
CA ASN A 66 4.39 -15.32 10.70
C ASN A 66 3.47 -16.40 11.29
N GLU A 67 4.06 -17.49 11.75
CA GLU A 67 3.37 -18.58 12.40
C GLU A 67 3.02 -18.21 13.85
N ASN A 68 1.82 -18.57 14.28
CA ASN A 68 1.40 -18.44 15.68
C ASN A 68 0.72 -19.73 16.15
N LYS A 69 0.21 -19.76 17.39
CA LYS A 69 -0.37 -20.98 17.98
C LYS A 69 -1.64 -21.45 17.30
N THR A 70 -2.41 -20.57 16.71
CA THR A 70 -3.74 -20.85 16.11
C THR A 70 -3.76 -20.76 14.60
N GLY A 71 -2.64 -20.44 13.97
CA GLY A 71 -2.54 -20.26 12.52
C GLY A 71 -1.39 -19.36 12.13
N TYR A 72 -1.68 -18.34 11.35
CA TYR A 72 -0.69 -17.42 10.84
C TYR A 72 -1.12 -15.97 11.05
N THR A 73 -0.14 -15.08 11.15
CA THR A 73 -0.37 -13.63 11.16
C THR A 73 0.30 -13.03 9.93
N ILE A 74 -0.48 -12.31 9.14
CA ILE A 74 0.00 -11.59 7.97
C ILE A 74 0.33 -10.17 8.41
N ASN A 75 1.57 -9.74 8.22
CA ASN A 75 2.01 -8.40 8.55
C ASN A 75 2.40 -7.66 7.26
N CYS A 76 1.82 -6.49 7.07
CA CYS A 76 2.15 -5.62 5.94
C CYS A 76 2.75 -4.32 6.45
N LYS A 77 3.87 -3.93 5.88
CA LYS A 77 4.50 -2.64 6.16
C LYS A 77 4.65 -1.89 4.85
N THR A 78 4.03 -0.72 4.77
CA THR A 78 4.10 0.14 3.59
C THR A 78 4.93 1.36 3.89
N ALA A 79 6.02 1.55 3.15
CA ALA A 79 6.78 2.79 3.15
C ALA A 79 6.09 3.75 2.18
N TYR A 80 5.39 4.74 2.71
CA TYR A 80 4.66 5.74 1.95
C TYR A 80 5.36 7.09 2.06
N SER A 81 5.77 7.65 0.94
CA SER A 81 6.52 8.90 0.91
C SER A 81 6.13 9.75 -0.31
N PRO A 82 6.41 11.06 -0.28
CA PRO A 82 6.26 11.90 -1.46
C PRO A 82 7.24 11.45 -2.55
N SER A 83 6.75 11.39 -3.80
CA SER A 83 7.61 11.13 -4.95
C SER A 83 8.35 12.39 -5.38
N VAL A 84 9.30 12.25 -6.31
CA VAL A 84 9.97 13.41 -6.93
C VAL A 84 8.95 14.35 -7.57
N MET A 85 7.91 13.80 -8.20
CA MET A 85 6.85 14.60 -8.81
C MET A 85 6.07 15.43 -7.78
N PHE A 86 5.88 14.93 -6.56
CA PHE A 86 5.27 15.71 -5.48
C PHE A 86 6.05 17.02 -5.26
N TRP A 87 7.37 16.92 -5.15
CA TRP A 87 8.22 18.09 -4.93
C TRP A 87 8.26 19.02 -6.14
N VAL A 88 8.15 18.50 -7.35
CA VAL A 88 8.02 19.32 -8.56
C VAL A 88 6.74 20.15 -8.49
N PHE A 89 5.60 19.54 -8.12
CA PHE A 89 4.35 20.26 -7.96
C PHE A 89 4.41 21.30 -6.83
N VAL A 90 5.05 20.98 -5.72
CA VAL A 90 5.26 21.94 -4.63
C VAL A 90 6.10 23.13 -5.12
N GLY A 91 7.14 22.88 -5.91
CA GLY A 91 7.96 23.92 -6.52
C GLY A 91 7.17 24.84 -7.44
N ILE A 92 6.29 24.27 -8.26
CA ILE A 92 5.38 25.05 -9.12
C ILE A 92 4.44 25.90 -8.27
N ASP A 93 3.88 25.33 -7.20
CA ASP A 93 2.97 26.04 -6.30
C ASP A 93 3.68 27.22 -5.62
N ILE A 94 4.95 27.08 -5.26
CA ILE A 94 5.75 28.17 -4.69
C ILE A 94 5.97 29.28 -5.72
N ILE A 95 6.21 28.95 -6.98
CA ILE A 95 6.34 29.94 -8.06
C ILE A 95 5.03 30.74 -8.22
N LEU A 96 3.88 30.09 -8.00
CA LEU A 96 2.56 30.72 -8.08
C LEU A 96 2.25 31.62 -6.88
N ILE A 97 3.16 31.76 -5.92
CA ILE A 97 2.96 32.59 -4.72
C ILE A 97 2.76 34.09 -5.09
N GLY A 98 3.18 34.48 -6.29
CA GLY A 98 2.91 35.82 -6.83
C GLY A 98 1.43 36.14 -7.03
N THR A 99 0.59 35.08 -7.12
CA THR A 99 -0.87 35.18 -7.05
C THR A 99 -1.31 34.36 -5.83
N LEU A 100 -1.73 35.04 -4.77
CA LEU A 100 -2.11 34.39 -3.51
C LEU A 100 -3.15 33.30 -3.72
N ILE A 101 -4.15 33.56 -4.57
CA ILE A 101 -5.21 32.56 -4.88
C ILE A 101 -4.64 31.34 -5.56
N GLY A 102 -3.74 31.49 -6.54
CA GLY A 102 -3.10 30.38 -7.24
C GLY A 102 -2.27 29.51 -6.30
N PHE A 103 -1.53 30.12 -5.38
CA PHE A 103 -0.77 29.38 -4.37
C PHE A 103 -1.66 28.54 -3.47
N VAL A 104 -2.73 29.10 -2.92
CA VAL A 104 -3.66 28.40 -2.02
C VAL A 104 -4.32 27.22 -2.73
N ILE A 105 -4.83 27.42 -3.95
CA ILE A 105 -5.48 26.38 -4.73
C ILE A 105 -4.48 25.28 -5.11
N GLY A 106 -3.29 25.64 -5.57
CA GLY A 106 -2.25 24.69 -5.97
C GLY A 106 -1.78 23.83 -4.81
N MET A 107 -1.45 24.45 -3.68
CA MET A 107 -1.02 23.70 -2.48
C MET A 107 -2.15 22.82 -1.95
N GLY A 108 -3.37 23.31 -1.91
CA GLY A 108 -4.52 22.54 -1.49
C GLY A 108 -4.75 21.31 -2.36
N ALA A 109 -4.66 21.47 -3.69
CA ALA A 109 -4.80 20.35 -4.63
C ALA A 109 -3.68 19.33 -4.46
N THR A 110 -2.43 19.78 -4.38
CA THR A 110 -1.26 18.90 -4.24
C THR A 110 -1.34 18.07 -2.97
N LEU A 111 -1.56 18.72 -1.82
CA LEU A 111 -1.66 18.04 -0.53
C LEU A 111 -2.91 17.15 -0.47
N GLY A 112 -4.04 17.62 -0.99
CA GLY A 112 -5.28 16.86 -1.01
C GLY A 112 -5.14 15.56 -1.79
N LEU A 113 -4.54 15.60 -2.98
CA LEU A 113 -4.29 14.40 -3.80
C LEU A 113 -3.33 13.44 -3.12
N TYR A 114 -2.28 13.96 -2.49
CA TYR A 114 -1.33 13.12 -1.76
C TYR A 114 -2.00 12.33 -0.63
N PHE A 115 -2.77 13.01 0.21
CA PHE A 115 -3.48 12.35 1.31
C PHE A 115 -4.65 11.49 0.85
N TYR A 116 -5.33 11.88 -0.23
CA TYR A 116 -6.36 11.04 -0.84
C TYR A 116 -5.78 9.70 -1.31
N ASN A 117 -4.63 9.73 -1.99
CA ASN A 117 -3.95 8.50 -2.43
C ASN A 117 -3.50 7.64 -1.25
N LYS A 118 -3.07 8.26 -0.15
CA LYS A 118 -2.74 7.52 1.08
C LYS A 118 -3.95 6.71 1.58
N SER A 119 -5.13 7.34 1.60
CA SER A 119 -6.37 6.66 1.99
C SER A 119 -6.72 5.50 1.05
N LEU A 120 -6.51 5.66 -0.26
CA LEU A 120 -6.73 4.59 -1.24
C LEU A 120 -5.81 3.40 -1.00
N VAL A 121 -4.54 3.66 -0.70
CA VAL A 121 -3.56 2.60 -0.37
C VAL A 121 -4.00 1.84 0.87
N GLU A 122 -4.39 2.53 1.93
CA GLU A 122 -4.87 1.90 3.16
C GLU A 122 -6.08 1.00 2.92
N LYS A 123 -7.08 1.49 2.19
CA LYS A 123 -8.28 0.71 1.86
C LYS A 123 -7.96 -0.54 1.05
N SER A 124 -7.08 -0.42 0.06
CA SER A 124 -6.69 -1.54 -0.80
C SER A 124 -5.96 -2.63 -0.02
N ILE A 125 -5.04 -2.24 0.87
CA ILE A 125 -4.31 -3.21 1.69
C ILE A 125 -5.25 -3.92 2.65
N ARG A 126 -6.15 -3.20 3.33
CA ARG A 126 -7.14 -3.80 4.23
C ARG A 126 -8.07 -4.77 3.49
N SER A 127 -8.52 -4.40 2.30
CA SER A 127 -9.36 -5.26 1.46
C SER A 127 -8.64 -6.54 1.05
N VAL A 128 -7.38 -6.45 0.65
CA VAL A 128 -6.56 -7.62 0.30
C VAL A 128 -6.42 -8.57 1.48
N LEU A 129 -6.08 -8.04 2.67
CA LEU A 129 -5.91 -8.86 3.87
C LEU A 129 -7.21 -9.55 4.27
N GLU A 130 -8.33 -8.84 4.20
CA GLU A 130 -9.64 -9.38 4.50
C GLU A 130 -10.02 -10.49 3.51
N ASN A 131 -9.81 -10.28 2.21
CA ASN A 131 -10.12 -11.28 1.19
C ASN A 131 -9.28 -12.54 1.36
N VAL A 132 -7.99 -12.40 1.64
CA VAL A 132 -7.10 -13.55 1.88
C VAL A 132 -7.55 -14.32 3.12
N SER A 133 -7.84 -13.63 4.21
CA SER A 133 -8.33 -14.26 5.44
C SER A 133 -9.62 -15.03 5.20
N ASN A 134 -10.59 -14.45 4.49
CA ASN A 134 -11.86 -15.09 4.21
C ASN A 134 -11.73 -16.31 3.29
N ASN A 135 -10.80 -16.30 2.35
CA ASN A 135 -10.57 -17.41 1.43
C ASN A 135 -9.87 -18.59 2.09
N ILE A 136 -9.05 -18.35 3.11
CA ILE A 136 -8.31 -19.37 3.83
C ILE A 136 -9.15 -19.95 4.99
N GLU A 137 -9.88 -19.11 5.68
CA GLU A 137 -10.79 -19.51 6.74
C GLU A 137 -12.08 -20.11 6.16
#